data_b20e4f996e7594288c60d60a5f486505
#
_entry.id   b20e4f996e7594288c60d60a5f486505
#
_cell.length_a   1.000
_cell.length_b   1.000
_cell.length_c   1.000
_cell.angle_alpha   90.00
_cell.angle_beta   90.00
_cell.angle_gamma   90.00
#
_symmetry.space_group_name_H-M   'P 1'
#
loop_
_entity.id
_entity.type
_entity.pdbx_description
1 polymer ?
#
loop_
_entity_poly.entity_id
_entity_poly.type
_entity_poly.pdbx_seq_one_letter_code
_entity_poly.pdbx_strand_id
1 'polypeptide(L)'
;MIRPFDPRDVGLVARLQRDGMSLDLETCLTHPRSPLSAALVSSLPFSRAGVCTYIIDQKEESGYLLGLAQMCQRHGRPEYVVVFVSPSLGVGNGAHAIWQRLLTHLCVKAGEQGGQRLYAGLPADGEEEYQIFRHVGFAAYAQEDVYQFVSPPPQLAATEPLPLRRQRDPDSWGLQQLYATVTPRAVQNAEGSAQGQWELGGGAWGTYPLRRGYVWESRGEIWAALHVHSSRAGHWLRALLHPDALDQADMLVAAALGRVRCAPGQKLYCAVRTYEAGLPSALAAWGFRPVGSQTLVVKQTTVWAREPVVQRVPALESHAESMTPSTMPHQNSINPS
;
A
#
# COMPACT_ATOMS: atom_id res chain seq x y z
N MET A 1 20.87 19.14 7.86
CA MET A 1 19.57 18.92 8.51
C MET A 1 18.58 18.44 7.46
N ILE A 2 17.75 17.40 7.75
CA ILE A 2 16.70 16.97 6.83
C ILE A 2 15.46 17.81 7.08
N ARG A 3 14.86 18.34 6.02
CA ARG A 3 13.68 19.21 6.10
C ARG A 3 12.64 18.84 5.03
N PRO A 4 11.37 19.19 5.23
CA PRO A 4 10.36 19.05 4.18
C PRO A 4 10.66 19.94 2.98
N PHE A 5 10.12 19.57 1.82
CA PHE A 5 10.18 20.35 0.60
C PHE A 5 9.51 21.74 0.78
N ASP A 6 10.17 22.76 0.27
CA ASP A 6 9.64 24.12 0.14
C ASP A 6 9.59 24.50 -1.36
N PRO A 7 8.62 25.31 -1.83
CA PRO A 7 8.57 25.75 -3.23
C PRO A 7 9.86 26.39 -3.77
N ARG A 8 10.72 26.91 -2.89
CA ARG A 8 12.05 27.43 -3.27
C ARG A 8 13.01 26.35 -3.73
N ASP A 9 12.73 25.08 -3.40
CA ASP A 9 13.56 23.92 -3.74
C ASP A 9 13.29 23.37 -5.15
N VAL A 10 12.40 23.98 -5.92
CA VAL A 10 12.01 23.50 -7.26
C VAL A 10 13.22 23.22 -8.15
N GLY A 11 14.18 24.16 -8.21
CA GLY A 11 15.39 23.98 -9.02
C GLY A 11 16.29 22.85 -8.52
N LEU A 12 16.35 22.66 -7.21
CA LEU A 12 17.10 21.59 -6.57
C LEU A 12 16.48 20.22 -6.86
N VAL A 13 15.17 20.08 -6.63
CA VAL A 13 14.44 18.84 -6.88
C VAL A 13 14.43 18.48 -8.37
N ALA A 14 14.29 19.47 -9.27
CA ALA A 14 14.39 19.26 -10.72
C ALA A 14 15.75 18.66 -11.16
N ARG A 15 16.82 18.98 -10.45
CA ARG A 15 18.15 18.40 -10.68
C ARG A 15 18.25 17.01 -10.08
N LEU A 16 17.87 16.85 -8.79
CA LEU A 16 18.00 15.59 -8.07
C LEU A 16 17.13 14.46 -8.65
N GLN A 17 15.96 14.78 -9.21
CA GLN A 17 15.10 13.75 -9.78
C GLN A 17 15.70 13.00 -10.97
N ARG A 18 16.73 13.56 -11.63
CA ARG A 18 17.38 12.94 -12.80
C ARG A 18 18.27 11.75 -12.40
N ASP A 19 18.86 11.84 -11.21
CA ASP A 19 19.85 10.90 -10.72
C ASP A 19 19.30 10.05 -9.57
N GLY A 20 17.99 9.91 -9.47
CA GLY A 20 17.35 9.14 -8.42
C GLY A 20 16.72 7.84 -8.90
N MET A 21 16.29 7.04 -7.94
CA MET A 21 15.67 5.74 -8.14
C MET A 21 14.21 5.73 -7.67
N SER A 22 13.34 5.16 -8.49
CA SER A 22 11.95 4.87 -8.12
C SER A 22 11.87 3.52 -7.41
N LEU A 23 11.16 3.47 -6.29
CA LEU A 23 11.00 2.30 -5.40
C LEU A 23 9.55 1.81 -5.32
N ASP A 24 8.74 2.18 -6.29
CA ASP A 24 7.37 1.72 -6.47
C ASP A 24 7.12 1.47 -7.95
N LEU A 25 7.28 0.22 -8.36
CA LEU A 25 7.25 -0.18 -9.76
C LEU A 25 5.84 -0.02 -10.35
N GLU A 26 4.78 -0.28 -9.58
CA GLU A 26 3.40 -0.05 -10.04
C GLU A 26 3.20 1.43 -10.41
N THR A 27 3.55 2.34 -9.52
CA THR A 27 3.43 3.78 -9.77
C THR A 27 4.34 4.23 -10.92
N CYS A 28 5.56 3.72 -10.99
CA CYS A 28 6.51 4.05 -12.06
C CYS A 28 5.98 3.69 -13.45
N LEU A 29 5.39 2.50 -13.59
CA LEU A 29 4.93 1.98 -14.87
C LEU A 29 3.53 2.48 -15.26
N THR A 30 2.64 2.71 -14.28
CA THR A 30 1.25 3.07 -14.57
C THR A 30 0.93 4.55 -14.35
N HIS A 31 1.67 5.22 -13.47
CA HIS A 31 1.46 6.63 -13.11
C HIS A 31 2.78 7.40 -13.06
N PRO A 32 3.53 7.46 -14.17
CA PRO A 32 4.82 8.12 -14.17
C PRO A 32 4.64 9.61 -13.80
N ARG A 33 4.83 9.91 -12.54
CA ARG A 33 4.85 11.29 -12.02
C ARG A 33 6.30 11.64 -11.71
N SER A 34 6.72 12.82 -12.16
CA SER A 34 8.04 13.29 -11.75
C SER A 34 8.02 13.59 -10.24
N PRO A 35 9.11 13.29 -9.51
CA PRO A 35 9.23 13.65 -8.09
C PRO A 35 8.95 15.12 -7.82
N LEU A 36 9.35 16.00 -8.74
CA LEU A 36 9.07 17.44 -8.65
C LEU A 36 7.57 17.72 -8.73
N SER A 37 6.86 17.13 -9.70
CA SER A 37 5.40 17.35 -9.80
C SER A 37 4.65 16.83 -8.59
N ALA A 38 5.08 15.70 -8.02
CA ALA A 38 4.52 15.14 -6.80
C ALA A 38 4.75 16.08 -5.59
N ALA A 39 5.97 16.63 -5.43
CA ALA A 39 6.30 17.58 -4.39
C ALA A 39 5.47 18.87 -4.49
N LEU A 40 5.36 19.45 -5.70
CA LEU A 40 4.60 20.68 -5.94
C LEU A 40 3.10 20.48 -5.66
N VAL A 41 2.51 19.40 -6.17
CA VAL A 41 1.09 19.12 -5.93
C VAL A 41 0.83 18.94 -4.43
N SER A 42 1.73 18.25 -3.71
CA SER A 42 1.57 18.01 -2.27
C SER A 42 1.76 19.27 -1.41
N SER A 43 2.47 20.30 -1.91
CA SER A 43 2.64 21.58 -1.21
C SER A 43 1.42 22.52 -1.31
N LEU A 44 0.46 22.20 -2.18
CA LEU A 44 -0.75 23.01 -2.32
C LEU A 44 -1.68 22.79 -1.12
N PRO A 45 -2.25 23.86 -0.56
CA PRO A 45 -3.28 23.74 0.47
C PRO A 45 -4.48 22.95 -0.12
N PHE A 46 -5.01 22.01 0.66
CA PHE A 46 -6.08 21.08 0.26
C PHE A 46 -5.66 19.95 -0.69
N SER A 47 -4.37 19.78 -1.00
CA SER A 47 -3.91 18.61 -1.75
C SER A 47 -4.15 17.32 -0.97
N ARG A 48 -4.82 16.35 -1.63
CA ARG A 48 -4.96 14.98 -1.12
C ARG A 48 -3.90 14.04 -1.73
N ALA A 49 -2.81 14.58 -2.25
CA ALA A 49 -1.81 13.79 -2.97
C ALA A 49 -1.08 12.77 -2.09
N GLY A 50 -1.07 12.96 -0.78
CA GLY A 50 -0.51 12.02 0.20
C GLY A 50 1.00 11.79 0.09
N VAL A 51 1.71 12.54 -0.77
CA VAL A 51 3.15 12.42 -0.96
C VAL A 51 3.88 13.37 -0.03
N CYS A 52 4.77 12.85 0.79
CA CYS A 52 5.68 13.64 1.63
C CYS A 52 7.08 13.64 0.99
N THR A 53 7.65 14.83 0.79
CA THR A 53 8.98 15.03 0.19
C THR A 53 9.92 15.63 1.22
N TYR A 54 11.08 15.00 1.42
CA TYR A 54 12.13 15.44 2.34
C TYR A 54 13.45 15.62 1.61
N ILE A 55 14.19 16.65 1.98
CA ILE A 55 15.46 17.03 1.37
C ILE A 55 16.53 17.06 2.45
N ILE A 56 17.67 16.45 2.16
CA ILE A 56 18.92 16.65 2.89
C ILE A 56 19.77 17.62 2.07
N ASP A 57 20.20 18.69 2.72
CA ASP A 57 21.06 19.73 2.15
C ASP A 57 21.99 20.19 3.27
N GLN A 58 23.16 19.58 3.34
CA GLN A 58 24.09 19.77 4.45
C GLN A 58 25.54 19.68 4.01
N LYS A 59 26.33 20.67 4.39
CA LYS A 59 27.78 20.62 4.30
C LYS A 59 28.37 19.95 5.53
N GLU A 60 29.19 18.94 5.34
CA GLU A 60 29.96 18.25 6.39
C GLU A 60 31.46 18.34 6.08
N GLU A 61 32.27 17.97 7.06
CA GLU A 61 33.74 17.92 6.88
C GLU A 61 34.15 16.93 5.77
N SER A 62 33.39 15.84 5.61
CA SER A 62 33.62 14.80 4.60
C SER A 62 33.05 15.13 3.21
N GLY A 63 32.35 16.26 3.05
CA GLY A 63 31.74 16.66 1.79
C GLY A 63 30.34 17.27 1.91
N TYR A 64 29.67 17.38 0.78
CA TYR A 64 28.34 17.98 0.70
C TYR A 64 27.29 16.88 0.51
N LEU A 65 26.40 16.72 1.49
CA LEU A 65 25.30 15.77 1.43
C LEU A 65 24.07 16.44 0.83
N LEU A 66 23.71 16.00 -0.36
CA LEU A 66 22.57 16.50 -1.09
C LEU A 66 21.70 15.34 -1.58
N GLY A 67 20.46 15.32 -1.18
CA GLY A 67 19.56 14.24 -1.55
C GLY A 67 18.10 14.54 -1.30
N LEU A 68 17.26 13.66 -1.78
CA LEU A 68 15.81 13.77 -1.77
C LEU A 68 15.21 12.38 -1.53
N ALA A 69 14.18 12.30 -0.68
CA ALA A 69 13.35 11.10 -0.57
C ALA A 69 11.87 11.46 -0.53
N GLN A 70 11.06 10.57 -1.11
CA GLN A 70 9.62 10.70 -1.10
C GLN A 70 8.95 9.44 -0.56
N MET A 71 7.93 9.62 0.27
CA MET A 71 7.01 8.56 0.67
C MET A 71 5.58 8.97 0.40
N CYS A 72 4.74 7.99 0.11
CA CYS A 72 3.32 8.18 -0.17
C CYS A 72 2.49 7.36 0.81
N GLN A 73 1.44 7.95 1.37
CA GLN A 73 0.48 7.22 2.18
C GLN A 73 -0.42 6.34 1.30
N ARG A 74 -0.59 5.08 1.66
CA ARG A 74 -1.60 4.22 1.04
C ARG A 74 -3.00 4.64 1.49
N HIS A 75 -3.86 4.91 0.52
CA HIS A 75 -5.20 5.43 0.79
C HIS A 75 -5.98 4.54 1.77
N GLY A 76 -6.49 5.18 2.83
CA GLY A 76 -7.33 4.54 3.84
C GLY A 76 -6.59 3.66 4.85
N ARG A 77 -5.25 3.66 4.85
CA ARG A 77 -4.44 2.81 5.72
C ARG A 77 -3.37 3.59 6.47
N PRO A 78 -2.99 3.13 7.66
CA PRO A 78 -1.83 3.64 8.38
C PRO A 78 -0.53 3.03 7.80
N GLU A 79 -0.36 3.14 6.48
CA GLU A 79 0.75 2.53 5.74
C GLU A 79 1.33 3.55 4.76
N TYR A 80 2.64 3.49 4.58
CA TYR A 80 3.39 4.34 3.66
C TYR A 80 4.23 3.49 2.72
N VAL A 81 4.54 4.04 1.54
CA VAL A 81 5.48 3.45 0.57
C VAL A 81 6.55 4.48 0.28
N VAL A 82 7.81 4.07 0.33
CA VAL A 82 8.93 4.87 -0.20
C VAL A 82 8.84 4.77 -1.71
N VAL A 83 8.58 5.90 -2.38
CA VAL A 83 8.37 5.92 -3.83
C VAL A 83 9.58 6.38 -4.62
N PHE A 84 10.46 7.16 -3.99
CA PHE A 84 11.63 7.72 -4.67
C PHE A 84 12.75 8.08 -3.70
N VAL A 85 14.01 7.84 -4.09
CA VAL A 85 15.21 8.30 -3.37
C VAL A 85 16.26 8.78 -4.38
N SER A 86 16.95 9.86 -4.05
CA SER A 86 18.05 10.44 -4.85
C SER A 86 19.19 10.91 -3.93
N PRO A 87 20.46 10.81 -4.40
CA PRO A 87 20.91 10.22 -5.66
C PRO A 87 20.81 8.70 -5.65
N SER A 88 20.86 8.05 -6.82
CA SER A 88 21.06 6.60 -6.92
C SER A 88 22.46 6.22 -6.45
N LEU A 89 22.65 4.98 -5.96
CA LEU A 89 23.88 4.56 -5.28
C LEU A 89 25.12 4.62 -6.18
N GLY A 90 24.96 4.40 -7.49
CA GLY A 90 26.03 4.51 -8.46
C GLY A 90 26.52 5.92 -8.77
N VAL A 91 25.88 6.95 -8.21
CA VAL A 91 26.16 8.37 -8.51
C VAL A 91 26.85 9.04 -7.31
N GLY A 92 28.19 9.10 -7.34
CA GLY A 92 28.98 9.93 -6.42
C GLY A 92 29.25 9.33 -5.05
N ASN A 93 30.27 9.90 -4.38
CA ASN A 93 30.65 9.51 -3.03
C ASN A 93 29.62 10.03 -2.00
N GLY A 94 29.17 9.15 -1.10
CA GLY A 94 28.28 9.53 0.00
C GLY A 94 26.80 9.19 -0.19
N ALA A 95 26.40 8.62 -1.34
CA ALA A 95 25.00 8.21 -1.59
C ALA A 95 24.46 7.24 -0.50
N HIS A 96 25.27 6.31 -0.01
CA HIS A 96 24.92 5.40 1.09
C HIS A 96 24.52 6.16 2.37
N ALA A 97 25.34 7.12 2.78
CA ALA A 97 25.06 7.93 3.99
C ALA A 97 23.79 8.79 3.80
N ILE A 98 23.58 9.33 2.60
CA ILE A 98 22.37 10.08 2.25
C ILE A 98 21.15 9.18 2.35
N TRP A 99 21.18 7.98 1.73
CA TRP A 99 20.06 7.02 1.80
C TRP A 99 19.75 6.61 3.23
N GLN A 100 20.76 6.21 3.99
CA GLN A 100 20.59 5.78 5.38
C GLN A 100 19.91 6.87 6.22
N ARG A 101 20.34 8.12 6.09
CA ARG A 101 19.77 9.26 6.82
C ARG A 101 18.35 9.57 6.36
N LEU A 102 18.11 9.61 5.05
CA LEU A 102 16.78 9.87 4.49
C LEU A 102 15.79 8.78 4.87
N LEU A 103 16.14 7.50 4.70
CA LEU A 103 15.27 6.38 5.06
C LEU A 103 14.98 6.35 6.57
N THR A 104 15.98 6.60 7.42
CA THR A 104 15.76 6.72 8.87
C THR A 104 14.78 7.84 9.18
N HIS A 105 14.93 9.00 8.53
CA HIS A 105 14.02 10.12 8.69
C HIS A 105 12.60 9.78 8.23
N LEU A 106 12.44 9.10 7.08
CA LEU A 106 11.12 8.65 6.60
C LEU A 106 10.45 7.70 7.61
N CYS A 107 11.21 6.78 8.22
CA CYS A 107 10.68 5.87 9.24
C CYS A 107 10.13 6.64 10.45
N VAL A 108 10.87 7.64 10.95
CA VAL A 108 10.43 8.49 12.06
C VAL A 108 9.17 9.26 11.66
N LYS A 109 9.17 9.90 10.49
CA LYS A 109 8.03 10.69 10.01
C LYS A 109 6.79 9.85 9.74
N ALA A 110 6.95 8.66 9.19
CA ALA A 110 5.84 7.73 9.04
C ALA A 110 5.21 7.37 10.41
N GLY A 111 6.04 7.07 11.43
CA GLY A 111 5.56 6.79 12.79
C GLY A 111 4.87 8.01 13.44
N GLU A 112 5.44 9.22 13.33
CA GLU A 112 4.82 10.46 13.81
C GLU A 112 3.45 10.74 13.20
N GLN A 113 3.25 10.32 11.95
CA GLN A 113 2.00 10.45 11.21
C GLN A 113 1.02 9.28 11.43
N GLY A 114 1.32 8.40 12.39
CA GLY A 114 0.49 7.25 12.73
C GLY A 114 0.63 6.06 11.77
N GLY A 115 1.66 6.09 10.90
CA GLY A 115 1.97 4.97 10.04
C GLY A 115 2.48 3.77 10.84
N GLN A 116 1.93 2.60 10.57
CA GLN A 116 2.33 1.34 11.23
C GLN A 116 3.39 0.58 10.42
N ARG A 117 3.42 0.80 9.11
CA ARG A 117 4.32 0.12 8.18
C ARG A 117 4.81 1.07 7.10
N LEU A 118 6.07 0.90 6.74
CA LEU A 118 6.69 1.58 5.61
C LEU A 118 7.24 0.52 4.65
N TYR A 119 6.78 0.54 3.40
CA TYR A 119 7.12 -0.42 2.35
C TYR A 119 8.05 0.20 1.31
N ALA A 120 8.77 -0.65 0.59
CA ALA A 120 9.44 -0.30 -0.64
C ALA A 120 9.57 -1.53 -1.56
N GLY A 121 9.71 -1.30 -2.87
CA GLY A 121 10.11 -2.31 -3.86
C GLY A 121 11.52 -2.01 -4.33
N LEU A 122 12.43 -2.93 -4.12
CA LEU A 122 13.84 -2.81 -4.55
C LEU A 122 14.06 -3.65 -5.80
N PRO A 123 14.92 -3.24 -6.75
CA PRO A 123 15.32 -4.12 -7.84
C PRO A 123 15.79 -5.47 -7.31
N ALA A 124 15.46 -6.56 -7.98
CA ALA A 124 15.84 -7.90 -7.52
C ALA A 124 17.37 -8.11 -7.52
N ASP A 125 18.09 -7.38 -8.37
CA ASP A 125 19.56 -7.33 -8.46
C ASP A 125 20.18 -6.20 -7.63
N GLY A 126 19.37 -5.44 -6.89
CA GLY A 126 19.78 -4.29 -6.07
C GLY A 126 20.35 -4.71 -4.70
N GLU A 127 21.49 -5.42 -4.67
CA GLU A 127 22.07 -5.89 -3.40
C GLU A 127 22.52 -4.72 -2.50
N GLU A 128 23.09 -3.64 -3.06
CA GLU A 128 23.51 -2.47 -2.29
C GLU A 128 22.32 -1.75 -1.66
N GLU A 129 21.25 -1.54 -2.42
CA GLU A 129 20.00 -0.96 -1.95
C GLU A 129 19.42 -1.80 -0.82
N TYR A 130 19.39 -3.12 -1.01
CA TYR A 130 18.87 -4.04 0.01
C TYR A 130 19.68 -3.97 1.30
N GLN A 131 21.01 -3.91 1.24
CA GLN A 131 21.83 -3.79 2.44
C GLN A 131 21.56 -2.49 3.21
N ILE A 132 21.37 -1.36 2.51
CA ILE A 132 21.04 -0.09 3.18
C ILE A 132 19.67 -0.18 3.84
N PHE A 133 18.66 -0.68 3.14
CA PHE A 133 17.33 -0.87 3.71
C PHE A 133 17.36 -1.79 4.94
N ARG A 134 18.12 -2.88 4.86
CA ARG A 134 18.32 -3.81 6.00
C ARG A 134 18.99 -3.12 7.19
N HIS A 135 20.01 -2.30 6.98
CA HIS A 135 20.64 -1.52 8.06
C HIS A 135 19.67 -0.53 8.72
N VAL A 136 18.76 0.04 7.96
CA VAL A 136 17.71 0.89 8.52
C VAL A 136 16.62 0.07 9.22
N GLY A 137 16.62 -1.26 9.09
CA GLY A 137 15.71 -2.18 9.77
C GLY A 137 14.50 -2.61 8.96
N PHE A 138 14.59 -2.55 7.63
CA PHE A 138 13.62 -3.19 6.75
C PHE A 138 13.94 -4.70 6.61
N ALA A 139 12.90 -5.50 6.40
CA ALA A 139 13.01 -6.92 6.12
C ALA A 139 12.34 -7.24 4.78
N ALA A 140 12.99 -8.08 3.97
CA ALA A 140 12.37 -8.63 2.78
C ALA A 140 11.25 -9.60 3.18
N TYR A 141 10.10 -9.51 2.50
CA TYR A 141 8.96 -10.37 2.79
C TYR A 141 8.38 -11.10 1.57
N ALA A 142 8.63 -10.60 0.36
CA ALA A 142 8.22 -11.25 -0.87
C ALA A 142 9.12 -10.84 -2.05
N GLN A 143 9.14 -11.67 -3.08
CA GLN A 143 9.63 -11.33 -4.41
C GLN A 143 8.46 -11.29 -5.37
N GLU A 144 8.53 -10.37 -6.32
CA GLU A 144 7.48 -10.11 -7.29
C GLU A 144 8.07 -9.91 -8.67
N ASP A 145 7.54 -10.66 -9.64
CA ASP A 145 7.88 -10.51 -11.04
C ASP A 145 6.77 -9.71 -11.74
N VAL A 146 7.18 -8.82 -12.62
CA VAL A 146 6.26 -7.98 -13.39
C VAL A 146 6.33 -8.37 -14.85
N TYR A 147 5.16 -8.69 -15.41
CA TYR A 147 4.98 -9.07 -16.79
C TYR A 147 4.23 -7.97 -17.55
N GLN A 148 4.65 -7.69 -18.78
CA GLN A 148 3.94 -6.79 -19.70
C GLN A 148 3.27 -7.57 -20.80
N PHE A 149 2.01 -7.31 -21.05
CA PHE A 149 1.28 -7.86 -22.19
C PHE A 149 1.79 -7.26 -23.50
N VAL A 150 2.07 -8.11 -24.48
CA VAL A 150 2.53 -7.72 -25.81
C VAL A 150 1.45 -7.97 -26.84
N SER A 151 1.05 -9.23 -27.00
CA SER A 151 -0.04 -9.64 -27.90
C SER A 151 -0.40 -11.10 -27.64
N PRO A 152 -1.67 -11.49 -27.76
CA PRO A 152 -2.05 -12.89 -27.61
C PRO A 152 -1.59 -13.70 -28.81
N PRO A 153 -1.13 -14.95 -28.61
CA PRO A 153 -0.92 -15.88 -29.71
C PRO A 153 -2.26 -16.24 -30.37
N PRO A 154 -2.29 -16.42 -31.72
CA PRO A 154 -3.52 -16.69 -32.43
C PRO A 154 -4.29 -17.94 -31.98
N GLN A 155 -3.59 -18.91 -31.40
CA GLN A 155 -4.15 -20.22 -31.03
C GLN A 155 -5.00 -20.18 -29.74
N LEU A 156 -4.86 -19.16 -28.89
CA LEU A 156 -5.56 -19.05 -27.61
C LEU A 156 -6.92 -18.33 -27.71
N ALA A 157 -7.32 -17.86 -28.88
CA ALA A 157 -8.59 -17.18 -29.09
C ALA A 157 -9.84 -18.05 -28.76
N ALA A 158 -9.67 -19.37 -28.65
CA ALA A 158 -10.74 -20.32 -28.34
C ALA A 158 -10.88 -20.67 -26.85
N THR A 159 -10.02 -20.16 -25.97
CA THR A 159 -10.10 -20.44 -24.54
C THR A 159 -11.29 -19.71 -23.92
N GLU A 160 -12.21 -20.45 -23.32
CA GLU A 160 -13.34 -19.88 -22.61
C GLU A 160 -12.85 -19.15 -21.35
N PRO A 161 -13.19 -17.86 -21.17
CA PRO A 161 -12.75 -17.13 -19.99
C PRO A 161 -13.53 -17.52 -18.74
N LEU A 162 -12.89 -17.47 -17.56
CA LEU A 162 -13.60 -17.66 -16.29
C LEU A 162 -14.76 -16.67 -16.16
N PRO A 163 -15.92 -17.10 -15.63
CA PRO A 163 -17.08 -16.25 -15.42
C PRO A 163 -16.89 -15.31 -14.23
N LEU A 164 -15.96 -14.36 -14.36
CA LEU A 164 -15.70 -13.36 -13.34
C LEU A 164 -16.89 -12.42 -13.15
N ARG A 165 -17.36 -12.26 -11.92
CA ARG A 165 -18.32 -11.22 -11.54
C ARG A 165 -17.61 -10.06 -10.83
N ARG A 166 -18.24 -8.90 -10.77
CA ARG A 166 -17.72 -7.79 -9.96
C ARG A 166 -17.67 -8.14 -8.48
N GLN A 167 -16.58 -7.76 -7.85
CA GLN A 167 -16.41 -7.81 -6.41
C GLN A 167 -17.43 -6.89 -5.72
N ARG A 168 -17.97 -7.34 -4.58
CA ARG A 168 -18.93 -6.64 -3.73
C ARG A 168 -18.45 -6.66 -2.28
N ASP A 169 -18.98 -5.82 -1.43
CA ASP A 169 -18.60 -5.74 -0.01
C ASP A 169 -18.76 -7.10 0.74
N PRO A 170 -19.82 -7.91 0.51
CA PRO A 170 -19.94 -9.22 1.15
C PRO A 170 -18.82 -10.21 0.77
N ASP A 171 -18.07 -9.96 -0.31
CA ASP A 171 -16.98 -10.84 -0.75
C ASP A 171 -15.74 -10.74 0.14
N SER A 172 -15.66 -9.74 1.02
CA SER A 172 -14.49 -9.47 1.87
C SER A 172 -14.05 -10.68 2.67
N TRP A 173 -14.99 -11.45 3.21
CA TRP A 173 -14.68 -12.68 3.96
C TRP A 173 -14.08 -13.78 3.07
N GLY A 174 -14.71 -14.08 1.94
CA GLY A 174 -14.21 -15.09 1.00
C GLY A 174 -12.86 -14.71 0.39
N LEU A 175 -12.65 -13.42 0.11
CA LEU A 175 -11.35 -12.91 -0.33
C LEU A 175 -10.27 -13.04 0.74
N GLN A 176 -10.61 -12.82 2.00
CA GLN A 176 -9.70 -13.03 3.11
C GLN A 176 -9.30 -14.50 3.24
N GLN A 177 -10.24 -15.43 3.05
CA GLN A 177 -9.95 -16.85 3.06
C GLN A 177 -9.05 -17.27 1.89
N LEU A 178 -9.39 -16.83 0.67
CA LEU A 178 -8.56 -17.08 -0.50
C LEU A 178 -7.13 -16.53 -0.30
N TYR A 179 -7.00 -15.29 0.18
CA TYR A 179 -5.70 -14.68 0.47
C TYR A 179 -4.93 -15.49 1.52
N ALA A 180 -5.58 -15.94 2.59
CA ALA A 180 -4.94 -16.73 3.64
C ALA A 180 -4.50 -18.11 3.14
N THR A 181 -5.21 -18.69 2.17
CA THR A 181 -4.88 -19.98 1.55
C THR A 181 -3.70 -19.86 0.60
N VAL A 182 -3.66 -18.80 -0.22
CA VAL A 182 -2.64 -18.61 -1.26
C VAL A 182 -1.35 -18.01 -0.68
N THR A 183 -1.45 -17.12 0.30
CA THR A 183 -0.34 -16.28 0.76
C THR A 183 0.38 -16.91 1.95
N PRO A 184 1.71 -17.05 1.92
CA PRO A 184 2.49 -17.55 3.06
C PRO A 184 2.29 -16.68 4.31
N ARG A 185 2.28 -17.29 5.49
CA ARG A 185 2.06 -16.58 6.77
C ARG A 185 3.06 -15.45 7.03
N ALA A 186 4.30 -15.62 6.61
CA ALA A 186 5.31 -14.56 6.74
C ALA A 186 4.92 -13.30 5.95
N VAL A 187 4.38 -13.48 4.74
CA VAL A 187 3.88 -12.37 3.91
C VAL A 187 2.63 -11.75 4.52
N GLN A 188 1.68 -12.58 5.01
CA GLN A 188 0.49 -12.09 5.71
C GLN A 188 0.85 -11.20 6.91
N ASN A 189 1.85 -11.60 7.71
CA ASN A 189 2.33 -10.82 8.85
C ASN A 189 2.97 -9.50 8.43
N ALA A 190 3.72 -9.52 7.32
CA ALA A 190 4.36 -8.33 6.76
C ALA A 190 3.35 -7.33 6.21
N GLU A 191 2.34 -7.81 5.50
CA GLU A 191 1.31 -6.97 4.85
C GLU A 191 0.18 -6.57 5.81
N GLY A 192 0.10 -7.18 7.00
CA GLY A 192 -0.99 -6.95 7.95
C GLY A 192 -2.27 -7.72 7.57
N SER A 193 -3.43 -7.28 8.09
CA SER A 193 -4.67 -8.00 7.80
C SER A 193 -5.00 -7.98 6.31
N ALA A 194 -5.43 -9.13 5.80
CA ALA A 194 -5.88 -9.32 4.41
C ALA A 194 -6.98 -8.33 3.99
N GLN A 195 -7.79 -7.86 4.96
CA GLN A 195 -8.87 -6.91 4.73
C GLN A 195 -8.47 -5.70 3.91
N GLY A 196 -7.26 -5.22 4.07
CA GLY A 196 -6.83 -4.05 3.34
C GLY A 196 -6.21 -4.32 1.96
N GLN A 197 -5.67 -5.49 1.66
CA GLN A 197 -4.96 -5.75 0.39
C GLN A 197 -5.92 -5.97 -0.78
N TRP A 198 -7.08 -6.60 -0.50
CA TRP A 198 -8.08 -6.99 -1.51
C TRP A 198 -9.40 -6.22 -1.36
N GLU A 199 -9.48 -5.22 -0.50
CA GLU A 199 -10.58 -4.29 -0.48
C GLU A 199 -10.41 -3.21 -1.55
N LEU A 200 -11.48 -2.94 -2.26
CA LEU A 200 -11.58 -1.79 -3.16
C LEU A 200 -11.82 -0.55 -2.29
N GLY A 201 -10.78 -0.06 -1.63
CA GLY A 201 -10.93 1.15 -0.81
C GLY A 201 -11.72 2.22 -1.55
N GLY A 202 -12.69 2.83 -0.87
CA GLY A 202 -13.54 3.88 -1.43
C GLY A 202 -12.72 5.10 -1.86
N GLY A 203 -12.14 5.02 -3.05
CA GLY A 203 -11.51 6.16 -3.70
C GLY A 203 -12.58 7.21 -3.96
N ALA A 204 -12.36 8.45 -3.49
CA ALA A 204 -13.20 9.57 -3.86
C ALA A 204 -13.30 9.62 -5.40
N TRP A 205 -14.51 9.86 -5.91
CA TRP A 205 -14.78 10.01 -7.34
C TRP A 205 -13.70 10.89 -7.99
N GLY A 206 -13.05 10.39 -9.05
CA GLY A 206 -12.04 11.15 -9.79
C GLY A 206 -10.58 10.95 -9.35
N THR A 207 -10.29 10.15 -8.34
CA THR A 207 -8.92 9.82 -7.95
C THR A 207 -8.40 8.63 -8.76
N TYR A 208 -7.34 8.82 -9.54
CA TYR A 208 -6.59 7.73 -10.14
C TYR A 208 -5.61 7.11 -9.12
N PRO A 209 -5.39 5.78 -9.17
CA PRO A 209 -5.91 4.80 -10.13
C PRO A 209 -7.35 4.40 -9.87
N LEU A 210 -8.12 4.20 -10.94
CA LEU A 210 -9.43 3.58 -10.85
C LEU A 210 -9.25 2.09 -10.56
N ARG A 211 -9.65 1.66 -9.36
CA ARG A 211 -9.55 0.27 -8.92
C ARG A 211 -10.85 -0.48 -9.17
N ARG A 212 -10.74 -1.66 -9.77
CA ARG A 212 -11.85 -2.58 -10.00
C ARG A 212 -11.46 -3.97 -9.53
N GLY A 213 -12.34 -4.62 -8.76
CA GLY A 213 -12.18 -6.00 -8.34
C GLY A 213 -13.18 -6.92 -9.04
N TYR A 214 -12.74 -8.12 -9.31
CA TYR A 214 -13.53 -9.21 -9.86
C TYR A 214 -13.22 -10.48 -9.09
N VAL A 215 -14.21 -11.34 -8.95
CA VAL A 215 -14.07 -12.63 -8.27
C VAL A 215 -14.70 -13.73 -9.12
N TRP A 216 -14.14 -14.91 -9.02
CA TRP A 216 -14.74 -16.15 -9.47
C TRP A 216 -15.13 -17.01 -8.29
N GLU A 217 -16.37 -17.43 -8.28
CA GLU A 217 -16.96 -18.25 -7.23
C GLU A 217 -17.20 -19.67 -7.76
N SER A 218 -16.75 -20.63 -6.99
CA SER A 218 -16.97 -22.06 -7.25
C SER A 218 -17.34 -22.75 -5.95
N ARG A 219 -18.34 -23.59 -5.96
CA ARG A 219 -18.81 -24.37 -4.79
C ARG A 219 -19.17 -23.51 -3.58
N GLY A 220 -19.62 -22.24 -3.80
CA GLY A 220 -19.97 -21.30 -2.73
C GLY A 220 -18.79 -20.59 -2.09
N GLU A 221 -17.58 -20.76 -2.62
CA GLU A 221 -16.36 -20.12 -2.15
C GLU A 221 -15.69 -19.31 -3.26
N ILE A 222 -14.91 -18.28 -2.90
CA ILE A 222 -14.13 -17.51 -3.87
C ILE A 222 -12.83 -18.26 -4.18
N TRP A 223 -12.68 -18.68 -5.44
CA TRP A 223 -11.55 -19.46 -5.92
C TRP A 223 -10.56 -18.63 -6.75
N ALA A 224 -10.99 -17.50 -7.29
CA ALA A 224 -10.07 -16.55 -7.91
C ALA A 224 -10.50 -15.11 -7.62
N ALA A 225 -9.50 -14.23 -7.55
CA ALA A 225 -9.70 -12.80 -7.45
C ALA A 225 -8.79 -12.08 -8.46
N LEU A 226 -9.30 -11.02 -9.07
CA LEU A 226 -8.57 -10.18 -10.01
C LEU A 226 -8.79 -8.72 -9.63
N HIS A 227 -7.72 -7.99 -9.35
CA HIS A 227 -7.72 -6.55 -9.23
C HIS A 227 -7.14 -5.90 -10.47
N VAL A 228 -7.82 -4.87 -10.95
CA VAL A 228 -7.41 -4.06 -12.09
C VAL A 228 -7.28 -2.62 -11.61
N HIS A 229 -6.06 -2.10 -11.61
CA HIS A 229 -5.79 -0.69 -11.38
C HIS A 229 -5.59 -0.01 -12.73
N SER A 230 -6.41 0.95 -13.05
CA SER A 230 -6.40 1.64 -14.35
C SER A 230 -5.96 3.08 -14.21
N SER A 231 -5.06 3.49 -15.07
CA SER A 231 -4.55 4.86 -15.15
C SER A 231 -4.54 5.38 -16.60
N ARG A 232 -4.03 6.60 -16.76
CA ARG A 232 -3.84 7.16 -18.11
C ARG A 232 -2.68 6.51 -18.86
N ALA A 233 -1.64 6.07 -18.17
CA ALA A 233 -0.44 5.50 -18.80
C ALA A 233 -0.56 3.98 -19.02
N GLY A 234 -1.40 3.30 -18.25
CA GLY A 234 -1.56 1.85 -18.38
C GLY A 234 -2.42 1.24 -17.29
N HIS A 235 -2.41 -0.08 -17.28
CA HIS A 235 -3.18 -0.90 -16.34
C HIS A 235 -2.25 -1.83 -15.58
N TRP A 236 -2.58 -2.07 -14.32
CA TRP A 236 -1.88 -3.00 -13.45
C TRP A 236 -2.85 -4.07 -12.97
N LEU A 237 -2.47 -5.32 -13.16
CA LEU A 237 -3.23 -6.48 -12.72
C LEU A 237 -2.56 -7.13 -11.51
N ARG A 238 -3.38 -7.56 -10.57
CA ARG A 238 -3.02 -8.53 -9.54
C ARG A 238 -4.09 -9.60 -9.50
N ALA A 239 -3.65 -10.85 -9.43
CA ALA A 239 -4.56 -11.99 -9.39
C ALA A 239 -4.21 -12.92 -8.20
N LEU A 240 -5.22 -13.55 -7.63
CA LEU A 240 -5.09 -14.71 -6.74
C LEU A 240 -5.86 -15.85 -7.37
N LEU A 241 -5.29 -17.04 -7.28
CA LEU A 241 -5.92 -18.28 -7.74
C LEU A 241 -5.74 -19.35 -6.67
N HIS A 242 -6.85 -20.02 -6.31
CA HIS A 242 -6.82 -21.09 -5.33
C HIS A 242 -5.88 -22.22 -5.79
N PRO A 243 -5.08 -22.84 -4.91
CA PRO A 243 -4.15 -23.91 -5.29
C PRO A 243 -4.80 -25.08 -6.03
N ASP A 244 -6.04 -25.42 -5.69
CA ASP A 244 -6.79 -26.50 -6.35
C ASP A 244 -7.42 -26.09 -7.70
N ALA A 245 -7.20 -24.87 -8.16
CA ALA A 245 -7.69 -24.34 -9.43
C ALA A 245 -6.57 -23.87 -10.36
N LEU A 246 -5.35 -24.35 -10.18
CA LEU A 246 -4.20 -23.94 -11.01
C LEU A 246 -4.37 -24.30 -12.48
N ASP A 247 -5.15 -25.32 -12.78
CA ASP A 247 -5.57 -25.71 -14.15
C ASP A 247 -6.46 -24.64 -14.81
N GLN A 248 -7.04 -23.72 -14.05
CA GLN A 248 -7.88 -22.62 -14.52
C GLN A 248 -7.09 -21.33 -14.80
N ALA A 249 -5.77 -21.34 -14.63
CA ALA A 249 -4.93 -20.14 -14.76
C ALA A 249 -5.06 -19.48 -16.14
N ASP A 250 -5.10 -20.28 -17.22
CA ASP A 250 -5.28 -19.77 -18.59
C ASP A 250 -6.63 -19.07 -18.77
N MET A 251 -7.71 -19.65 -18.23
CA MET A 251 -9.05 -19.08 -18.27
C MET A 251 -9.15 -17.79 -17.45
N LEU A 252 -8.39 -17.70 -16.32
CA LEU A 252 -8.28 -16.47 -15.52
C LEU A 252 -7.58 -15.37 -16.30
N VAL A 253 -6.47 -15.67 -16.98
CA VAL A 253 -5.75 -14.70 -17.82
C VAL A 253 -6.61 -14.24 -18.98
N ALA A 254 -7.33 -15.15 -19.66
CA ALA A 254 -8.29 -14.82 -20.71
C ALA A 254 -9.38 -13.85 -20.19
N ALA A 255 -9.94 -14.16 -19.01
CA ALA A 255 -10.91 -13.30 -18.37
C ALA A 255 -10.35 -11.92 -18.02
N ALA A 256 -9.11 -11.85 -17.50
CA ALA A 256 -8.44 -10.60 -17.19
C ALA A 256 -8.26 -9.71 -18.42
N LEU A 257 -7.82 -10.28 -19.54
CA LEU A 257 -7.70 -9.57 -20.83
C LEU A 257 -9.04 -9.03 -21.32
N GLY A 258 -10.12 -9.79 -21.15
CA GLY A 258 -11.48 -9.36 -21.49
C GLY A 258 -12.01 -8.21 -20.63
N ARG A 259 -11.42 -7.95 -19.45
CA ARG A 259 -11.83 -6.87 -18.53
C ARG A 259 -11.06 -5.57 -18.73
N VAL A 260 -9.97 -5.58 -19.46
CA VAL A 260 -9.11 -4.43 -19.73
C VAL A 260 -9.18 -4.04 -21.19
N ARG A 261 -9.48 -2.77 -21.44
CA ARG A 261 -9.38 -2.17 -22.78
C ARG A 261 -8.26 -1.15 -22.76
N CYS A 262 -7.14 -1.50 -23.39
CA CYS A 262 -6.02 -0.58 -23.55
C CYS A 262 -6.31 0.40 -24.70
N ALA A 263 -6.23 1.69 -24.42
CA ALA A 263 -6.19 2.71 -25.47
C ALA A 263 -4.82 2.71 -26.17
N PRO A 264 -4.69 3.30 -27.36
CA PRO A 264 -3.41 3.42 -28.02
C PRO A 264 -2.34 4.05 -27.10
N GLY A 265 -1.20 3.38 -26.98
CA GLY A 265 -0.09 3.82 -26.10
C GLY A 265 -0.19 3.37 -24.65
N GLN A 266 -1.34 2.87 -24.19
CA GLN A 266 -1.44 2.27 -22.87
C GLN A 266 -0.85 0.86 -22.84
N LYS A 267 -0.20 0.52 -21.72
CA LYS A 267 0.38 -0.79 -21.49
C LYS A 267 -0.40 -1.52 -20.40
N LEU A 268 -0.38 -2.85 -20.46
CA LEU A 268 -0.97 -3.72 -19.46
C LEU A 268 0.14 -4.51 -18.78
N TYR A 269 0.19 -4.43 -17.47
CA TYR A 269 1.14 -5.13 -16.63
C TYR A 269 0.41 -6.08 -15.69
N CYS A 270 1.06 -7.19 -15.34
CA CYS A 270 0.62 -8.11 -14.30
C CYS A 270 1.77 -8.37 -13.33
N ALA A 271 1.53 -8.15 -12.05
CA ALA A 271 2.46 -8.46 -10.99
C ALA A 271 2.12 -9.82 -10.38
N VAL A 272 3.11 -10.68 -10.24
CA VAL A 272 2.97 -12.05 -9.73
C VAL A 272 4.02 -12.29 -8.67
N ARG A 273 3.59 -12.72 -7.49
CA ARG A 273 4.49 -13.13 -6.41
C ARG A 273 5.07 -14.51 -6.67
N THR A 274 6.28 -14.79 -6.22
CA THR A 274 6.96 -16.07 -6.44
C THR A 274 6.20 -17.28 -5.90
N TYR A 275 5.31 -17.08 -4.93
CA TYR A 275 4.46 -18.14 -4.37
C TYR A 275 3.13 -18.33 -5.12
N GLU A 276 2.78 -17.47 -6.08
CA GLU A 276 1.55 -17.54 -6.87
C GLU A 276 1.79 -18.48 -8.08
N ALA A 277 1.85 -19.79 -7.81
CA ALA A 277 2.13 -20.80 -8.81
C ALA A 277 1.08 -20.81 -9.95
N GLY A 278 1.48 -21.28 -11.12
CA GLY A 278 0.60 -21.41 -12.31
C GLY A 278 0.41 -20.12 -13.09
N LEU A 279 0.37 -18.95 -12.44
CA LEU A 279 0.17 -17.67 -13.13
C LEU A 279 1.31 -17.30 -14.09
N PRO A 280 2.61 -17.48 -13.77
CA PRO A 280 3.70 -17.12 -14.69
C PRO A 280 3.63 -17.86 -16.01
N SER A 281 3.37 -19.16 -16.00
CA SER A 281 3.24 -19.98 -17.23
C SER A 281 2.02 -19.60 -18.04
N ALA A 282 0.87 -19.37 -17.41
CA ALA A 282 -0.33 -18.91 -18.10
C ALA A 282 -0.12 -17.52 -18.72
N LEU A 283 0.49 -16.58 -18.01
CA LEU A 283 0.82 -15.26 -18.54
C LEU A 283 1.74 -15.35 -19.75
N ALA A 284 2.81 -16.17 -19.69
CA ALA A 284 3.72 -16.38 -20.81
C ALA A 284 3.00 -16.98 -22.02
N ALA A 285 2.12 -17.97 -21.80
CA ALA A 285 1.29 -18.57 -22.87
C ALA A 285 0.39 -17.51 -23.52
N TRP A 286 -0.15 -16.56 -22.75
CA TRP A 286 -1.02 -15.48 -23.24
C TRP A 286 -0.27 -14.26 -23.78
N GLY A 287 1.05 -14.37 -24.00
CA GLY A 287 1.84 -13.31 -24.65
C GLY A 287 2.28 -12.19 -23.73
N PHE A 288 2.29 -12.42 -22.42
CA PHE A 288 2.99 -11.56 -21.49
C PHE A 288 4.49 -11.89 -21.47
N ARG A 289 5.32 -10.87 -21.30
CA ARG A 289 6.77 -11.01 -21.18
C ARG A 289 7.25 -10.38 -19.88
N PRO A 290 8.23 -10.98 -19.18
CA PRO A 290 8.82 -10.37 -17.98
C PRO A 290 9.52 -9.07 -18.37
N VAL A 291 9.32 -8.04 -17.55
CA VAL A 291 9.91 -6.70 -17.74
C VAL A 291 10.69 -6.23 -16.53
N GLY A 292 10.58 -6.91 -15.41
CA GLY A 292 11.34 -6.61 -14.20
C GLY A 292 10.94 -7.51 -13.05
N SER A 293 11.82 -7.57 -12.06
CA SER A 293 11.59 -8.27 -10.79
C SER A 293 11.99 -7.36 -9.65
N GLN A 294 11.26 -7.46 -8.53
CA GLN A 294 11.54 -6.65 -7.34
C GLN A 294 11.47 -7.47 -6.06
N THR A 295 12.31 -7.10 -5.11
CA THR A 295 12.24 -7.57 -3.73
C THR A 295 11.43 -6.57 -2.92
N LEU A 296 10.34 -7.04 -2.33
CA LEU A 296 9.46 -6.23 -1.50
C LEU A 296 9.96 -6.26 -0.06
N VAL A 297 10.18 -5.07 0.48
CA VAL A 297 10.66 -4.89 1.84
C VAL A 297 9.67 -4.08 2.66
N VAL A 298 9.65 -4.36 3.97
CA VAL A 298 8.79 -3.67 4.93
C VAL A 298 9.56 -3.35 6.20
N LYS A 299 9.27 -2.20 6.78
CA LYS A 299 9.64 -1.88 8.15
C LYS A 299 8.39 -1.56 8.95
N GLN A 300 8.22 -2.22 10.09
CA GLN A 300 7.23 -1.84 11.09
C GLN A 300 7.73 -0.59 11.81
N THR A 301 6.89 0.42 11.89
CA THR A 301 7.19 1.67 12.58
C THR A 301 6.61 1.63 13.98
N THR A 302 7.34 2.16 14.95
CA THR A 302 6.82 2.31 16.31
C THR A 302 5.84 3.47 16.31
N VAL A 303 4.57 3.17 16.46
CA VAL A 303 3.54 4.21 16.65
C VAL A 303 3.62 4.66 18.10
N TRP A 304 3.90 5.95 18.34
CA TRP A 304 3.73 6.54 19.65
C TRP A 304 2.24 6.52 19.97
N ALA A 305 1.83 5.67 20.92
CA ALA A 305 0.50 5.74 21.47
C ALA A 305 0.38 7.11 22.16
N ARG A 306 -0.35 8.04 21.56
CA ARG A 306 -0.82 9.21 22.29
C ARG A 306 -1.75 8.64 23.37
N GLU A 307 -1.35 8.76 24.63
CA GLU A 307 -2.28 8.50 25.74
C GLU A 307 -3.56 9.28 25.45
N PRO A 308 -4.73 8.61 25.43
CA PRO A 308 -5.97 9.35 25.32
C PRO A 308 -5.98 10.34 26.48
N VAL A 309 -6.09 11.62 26.18
CA VAL A 309 -6.36 12.65 27.19
C VAL A 309 -7.70 12.27 27.79
N VAL A 310 -7.64 11.60 28.95
CA VAL A 310 -8.83 11.34 29.75
C VAL A 310 -9.31 12.72 30.19
N GLN A 311 -10.27 13.28 29.45
CA GLN A 311 -11.06 14.40 29.94
C GLN A 311 -11.71 13.90 31.23
N ARG A 312 -11.17 14.32 32.37
CA ARG A 312 -11.86 14.14 33.63
C ARG A 312 -13.19 14.88 33.50
N VAL A 313 -14.25 14.15 33.25
CA VAL A 313 -15.61 14.65 33.40
C VAL A 313 -15.70 15.04 34.88
N PRO A 314 -16.00 16.30 35.20
CA PRO A 314 -16.19 16.68 36.60
C PRO A 314 -17.32 15.84 37.16
N ALA A 315 -17.06 15.12 38.24
CA ALA A 315 -18.10 14.38 38.96
C ALA A 315 -19.17 15.38 39.34
N LEU A 316 -20.37 15.21 38.82
CA LEU A 316 -21.56 15.86 39.33
C LEU A 316 -21.75 15.32 40.75
N GLU A 317 -21.42 16.13 41.75
CA GLU A 317 -21.79 15.86 43.11
C GLU A 317 -23.32 15.81 43.17
N SER A 318 -23.86 14.60 43.30
CA SER A 318 -25.23 14.40 43.64
C SER A 318 -25.43 14.85 45.08
N HIS A 319 -26.05 16.00 45.28
CA HIS A 319 -26.60 16.36 46.59
C HIS A 319 -27.68 15.33 46.94
N ALA A 320 -27.28 14.36 47.78
CA ALA A 320 -28.24 13.53 48.47
C ALA A 320 -28.89 14.39 49.59
N GLU A 321 -30.07 14.94 49.31
CA GLU A 321 -30.91 15.47 50.36
C GLU A 321 -31.28 14.32 51.31
N SER A 322 -30.80 14.42 52.56
CA SER A 322 -31.16 13.51 53.62
C SER A 322 -32.62 13.77 54.02
N MET A 323 -33.53 12.90 53.59
CA MET A 323 -34.87 12.86 54.14
C MET A 323 -34.87 12.29 55.53
N THR A 324 -35.12 13.14 56.54
CA THR A 324 -35.39 12.76 57.93
C THR A 324 -36.71 11.96 57.98
N PRO A 325 -36.74 10.83 58.70
CA PRO A 325 -37.99 10.08 58.88
C PRO A 325 -38.94 10.83 59.87
N SER A 326 -40.12 11.15 59.41
CA SER A 326 -41.21 11.68 60.24
C SER A 326 -41.76 10.61 61.16
N THR A 327 -41.62 10.81 62.48
CA THR A 327 -42.23 10.01 63.56
C THR A 327 -43.74 10.17 63.53
N MET A 328 -44.50 9.11 63.31
CA MET A 328 -45.94 9.07 63.58
C MET A 328 -46.19 8.83 65.08
N PRO A 329 -47.14 9.52 65.68
CA PRO A 329 -47.55 9.23 67.04
C PRO A 329 -48.51 8.03 67.12
N HIS A 330 -48.27 7.16 68.10
CA HIS A 330 -49.14 6.08 68.54
C HIS A 330 -50.48 6.66 69.04
N GLN A 331 -51.60 6.19 68.51
CA GLN A 331 -52.88 6.32 69.16
C GLN A 331 -53.33 4.96 69.62
N ASN A 332 -53.38 4.88 70.98
CA ASN A 332 -54.13 3.89 71.79
C ASN A 332 -55.59 4.13 71.72
N SER A 333 -56.41 3.13 71.52
CA SER A 333 -57.79 3.02 72.07
C SER A 333 -58.21 1.56 71.92
N ILE A 334 -58.20 0.79 73.04
CA ILE A 334 -59.29 0.52 73.96
C ILE A 334 -60.47 -0.17 73.26
N ASN A 335 -60.64 -1.44 73.66
CA ASN A 335 -61.79 -2.34 73.63
C ASN A 335 -63.07 -1.72 74.24
N PRO A 336 -64.30 -2.19 74.17
CA PRO A 336 -64.66 -3.59 74.36
C PRO A 336 -65.94 -4.05 73.63
N SER A 337 -66.19 -5.25 73.53
CA SER A 337 -67.35 -6.13 73.81
C SER A 337 -67.36 -7.23 72.76
#